data_fddb9f28122a6e0696018f191ee3577b
#
_entry.id   fddb9f28122a6e0696018f191ee3577b
#
_cell.length_a   1.000
_cell.length_b   1.000
_cell.length_c   1.000
_cell.angle_alpha   90.00
_cell.angle_beta   90.00
_cell.angle_gamma   90.00
#
_symmetry.space_group_name_H-M   'P 1'
#
loop_
_entity.id
_entity.type
_entity.pdbx_description
1 polymer ?
#
loop_
_entity_poly.entity_id
_entity_poly.type
_entity_poly.pdbx_seq_one_letter_code
_entity_poly.pdbx_strand_id
1 'polypeptide(L)'
;MPIAISHRFSDDDLPVEAGRYRLIASGSCPWCRRVLIARRLLGLVEALPVSWTYGRGEDGYWELTGADGEPGVDPALGARSLAEVYATTPGYTPPPTVPALVDTTTGQVVSDDSGDMLFDLSTAWWRLQRKGAPDLYPINRR
;
A
#
# COMPACT_ATOMS: atom_id res chain seq x y z
N MET A 1 -18.02 2.89 12.03
CA MET A 1 -16.58 3.00 11.67
C MET A 1 -16.06 1.67 11.19
N PRO A 2 -15.46 1.63 10.00
CA PRO A 2 -14.78 0.42 9.59
C PRO A 2 -13.59 0.13 10.51
N ILE A 3 -13.34 -1.14 10.77
CA ILE A 3 -12.14 -1.54 11.50
C ILE A 3 -10.98 -1.50 10.52
N ALA A 4 -9.88 -0.86 10.91
CA ALA A 4 -8.70 -0.80 10.08
C ALA A 4 -8.13 -2.20 9.83
N ILE A 5 -7.72 -2.46 8.59
CA ILE A 5 -7.03 -3.69 8.22
C ILE A 5 -5.54 -3.40 8.43
N SER A 6 -4.91 -4.11 9.36
CA SER A 6 -3.50 -3.89 9.63
C SER A 6 -2.83 -5.18 10.09
N HIS A 7 -2.40 -5.97 9.12
CA HIS A 7 -1.45 -7.04 9.35
C HIS A 7 -0.05 -6.43 9.32
N ARG A 8 0.85 -6.95 10.14
CA ARG A 8 2.11 -6.29 10.42
C ARG A 8 3.31 -7.12 10.00
N PHE A 9 4.30 -6.45 9.44
CA PHE A 9 5.62 -7.05 9.17
C PHE A 9 6.45 -7.12 10.43
N SER A 10 6.35 -6.11 11.29
CA SER A 10 7.14 -6.02 12.52
C SER A 10 6.76 -7.06 13.56
N ASP A 11 5.57 -7.64 13.47
CA ASP A 11 5.07 -8.67 14.40
C ASP A 11 5.18 -10.08 13.82
N ASP A 12 5.96 -10.25 12.74
CA ASP A 12 6.12 -11.50 11.99
C ASP A 12 4.82 -12.07 11.42
N ASP A 13 3.78 -11.24 11.34
CA ASP A 13 2.49 -11.60 10.74
C ASP A 13 2.60 -11.73 9.21
N LEU A 14 3.45 -10.90 8.60
CA LEU A 14 3.71 -10.92 7.17
C LEU A 14 5.20 -11.07 6.89
N PRO A 15 5.59 -11.93 5.92
CA PRO A 15 6.98 -12.00 5.50
C PRO A 15 7.35 -10.77 4.67
N VAL A 16 8.60 -10.31 4.80
CA VAL A 16 9.14 -9.22 3.99
C VAL A 16 9.77 -9.82 2.74
N GLU A 17 9.15 -9.59 1.59
CA GLU A 17 9.61 -10.09 0.29
C GLU A 17 9.51 -9.01 -0.78
N ALA A 18 10.62 -8.76 -1.47
CA ALA A 18 10.65 -7.78 -2.55
C ALA A 18 9.70 -8.17 -3.67
N GLY A 19 8.88 -7.22 -4.14
CA GLY A 19 7.96 -7.43 -5.26
C GLY A 19 6.69 -8.19 -4.94
N ARG A 20 6.54 -8.71 -3.74
CA ARG A 20 5.35 -9.45 -3.33
C ARG A 20 4.14 -8.55 -3.07
N TYR A 21 4.39 -7.39 -2.51
CA TYR A 21 3.33 -6.46 -2.12
C TYR A 21 3.23 -5.32 -3.10
N ARG A 22 2.05 -4.73 -3.16
CA ARG A 22 1.81 -3.59 -4.04
C ARG A 22 1.06 -2.52 -3.27
N LEU A 23 1.52 -1.28 -3.38
CA LEU A 23 0.90 -0.13 -2.73
C LEU A 23 -0.09 0.51 -3.70
N ILE A 24 -1.36 0.61 -3.30
CA ILE A 24 -2.35 1.37 -4.06
C ILE A 24 -2.36 2.78 -3.48
N ALA A 25 -2.15 3.78 -4.32
CA ALA A 25 -2.02 5.15 -3.88
C ALA A 25 -2.68 6.12 -4.85
N SER A 26 -3.11 7.25 -4.29
CA SER A 26 -3.57 8.42 -5.04
C SER A 26 -2.54 9.54 -4.89
N GLY A 27 -2.24 10.22 -5.99
CA GLY A 27 -1.31 11.36 -5.96
C GLY A 27 -1.84 12.56 -5.18
N SER A 28 -3.15 12.63 -4.95
CA SER A 28 -3.79 13.75 -4.24
C SER A 28 -4.00 13.49 -2.75
N CYS A 29 -3.73 12.28 -2.26
CA CYS A 29 -3.99 11.89 -0.88
C CYS A 29 -2.77 12.19 0.01
N PRO A 30 -2.90 13.02 1.08
CA PRO A 30 -1.77 13.32 1.96
C PRO A 30 -1.22 12.09 2.69
N TRP A 31 -2.07 11.16 3.08
CA TRP A 31 -1.65 9.92 3.75
C TRP A 31 -0.84 9.02 2.82
N CYS A 32 -1.23 8.93 1.55
CA CYS A 32 -0.47 8.24 0.52
C CYS A 32 0.89 8.88 0.32
N ARG A 33 0.93 10.22 0.31
CA ARG A 33 2.15 10.97 0.06
C ARG A 33 3.23 10.66 1.09
N ARG A 34 2.86 10.53 2.36
CA ARG A 34 3.81 10.17 3.42
C ARG A 34 4.46 8.81 3.16
N VAL A 35 3.66 7.82 2.80
CA VAL A 35 4.16 6.48 2.49
C VAL A 35 5.03 6.49 1.24
N LEU A 36 4.62 7.22 0.20
CA LEU A 36 5.37 7.35 -1.05
C LEU A 36 6.73 8.02 -0.83
N ILE A 37 6.79 9.05 0.01
CA ILE A 37 8.04 9.74 0.34
C ILE A 37 8.98 8.80 1.09
N ALA A 38 8.48 8.10 2.12
CA ALA A 38 9.27 7.14 2.88
C ALA A 38 9.80 6.03 1.98
N ARG A 39 8.96 5.47 1.13
CA ARG A 39 9.34 4.46 0.15
C ARG A 39 10.53 4.91 -0.70
N ARG A 40 10.49 6.15 -1.17
CA ARG A 40 11.55 6.72 -2.00
C ARG A 40 12.83 6.97 -1.20
N LEU A 41 12.71 7.59 -0.04
CA LEU A 41 13.87 7.87 0.83
C LEU A 41 14.60 6.60 1.26
N LEU A 42 13.85 5.54 1.50
CA LEU A 42 14.39 4.26 1.94
C LEU A 42 14.91 3.40 0.77
N GLY A 43 14.71 3.83 -0.47
CA GLY A 43 15.15 3.08 -1.64
C GLY A 43 14.32 1.83 -1.91
N LEU A 44 13.02 1.87 -1.60
CA LEU A 44 12.11 0.73 -1.74
C LEU A 44 11.27 0.79 -3.02
N VAL A 45 11.62 1.65 -3.98
CA VAL A 45 10.81 1.87 -5.18
C VAL A 45 10.60 0.59 -5.99
N GLU A 46 11.64 -0.22 -6.12
CA GLU A 46 11.56 -1.49 -6.87
C GLU A 46 10.96 -2.62 -6.02
N ALA A 47 11.26 -2.65 -4.72
CA ALA A 47 10.78 -3.69 -3.82
C ALA A 47 9.28 -3.56 -3.55
N LEU A 48 8.73 -2.34 -3.60
CA LEU A 48 7.32 -2.05 -3.37
C LEU A 48 6.76 -1.24 -4.54
N PRO A 49 6.30 -1.90 -5.61
CA PRO A 49 5.67 -1.20 -6.74
C PRO A 49 4.35 -0.54 -6.34
N VAL A 50 3.92 0.44 -7.14
CA VAL A 50 2.70 1.20 -6.89
C VAL A 50 1.69 0.97 -8.01
N SER A 51 0.44 0.80 -7.61
CA SER A 51 -0.73 0.87 -8.50
C SER A 51 -1.46 2.17 -8.22
N TRP A 52 -1.63 3.00 -9.24
CA TRP A 52 -2.21 4.34 -9.08
C TRP A 52 -3.73 4.30 -9.24
N THR A 53 -4.41 5.12 -8.44
CA THR A 53 -5.81 5.44 -8.69
C THR A 53 -5.89 6.43 -9.86
N TYR A 54 -6.98 6.37 -10.61
CA TYR A 54 -7.24 7.32 -11.71
C TYR A 54 -8.14 8.46 -11.27
N GLY A 55 -9.26 8.13 -10.70
CA GLY A 55 -10.25 9.08 -10.22
C GLY A 55 -11.36 8.33 -9.53
N ARG A 56 -12.46 9.02 -9.25
CA ARG A 56 -13.60 8.39 -8.62
C ARG A 56 -14.60 7.89 -9.65
N GLY A 57 -15.11 6.66 -9.44
CA GLY A 57 -16.15 6.08 -10.25
C GLY A 57 -17.54 6.53 -9.83
N GLU A 58 -18.58 5.95 -10.45
CA GLU A 58 -19.96 6.27 -10.17
C GLU A 58 -20.38 5.94 -8.74
N ASP A 59 -19.73 4.93 -8.14
CA ASP A 59 -19.95 4.55 -6.75
C ASP A 59 -19.31 5.51 -5.74
N GLY A 60 -18.56 6.53 -6.22
CA GLY A 60 -17.84 7.48 -5.37
C GLY A 60 -16.50 7.00 -4.89
N TYR A 61 -16.10 5.78 -5.21
CA TYR A 61 -14.84 5.19 -4.81
C TYR A 61 -13.80 5.27 -5.93
N TRP A 62 -12.54 5.03 -5.57
CA TRP A 62 -11.43 5.14 -6.51
C TRP A 62 -11.46 4.07 -7.60
N GLU A 63 -11.31 4.49 -8.84
CA GLU A 63 -10.99 3.61 -9.96
C GLU A 63 -9.48 3.43 -10.06
N LEU A 64 -9.04 2.32 -10.65
CA LEU A 64 -7.62 2.06 -10.88
C LEU A 64 -7.23 2.43 -12.31
N THR A 65 -5.93 2.62 -12.51
CA THR A 65 -5.37 2.96 -13.81
C THR A 65 -4.94 1.69 -14.53
N GLY A 66 -5.41 1.54 -15.77
CA GLY A 66 -5.03 0.43 -16.62
C GLY A 66 -3.67 0.62 -17.26
N ALA A 67 -3.23 -0.36 -18.03
CA ALA A 67 -1.92 -0.36 -18.70
C ALA A 67 -1.74 0.80 -19.69
N ASP A 68 -2.86 1.31 -20.24
CA ASP A 68 -2.87 2.43 -21.19
C ASP A 68 -2.83 3.80 -20.51
N GLY A 69 -2.81 3.85 -19.18
CA GLY A 69 -2.85 5.10 -18.43
C GLY A 69 -4.24 5.69 -18.24
N GLU A 70 -5.28 4.99 -18.69
CA GLU A 70 -6.69 5.38 -18.55
C GLU A 70 -7.37 4.52 -17.49
N PRO A 71 -8.58 4.89 -17.03
CA PRO A 71 -9.30 4.04 -16.06
C PRO A 71 -9.52 2.64 -16.63
N GLY A 72 -9.19 1.63 -15.88
CA GLY A 72 -9.32 0.28 -16.36
C GLY A 72 -8.74 -0.74 -15.39
N VAL A 73 -8.48 -1.92 -15.90
CA VAL A 73 -7.93 -3.03 -15.11
C VAL A 73 -6.44 -2.79 -14.85
N ASP A 74 -6.08 -2.71 -13.56
CA ASP A 74 -4.68 -2.68 -13.15
C ASP A 74 -4.03 -4.03 -13.54
N PRO A 75 -2.96 -4.03 -14.34
CA PRO A 75 -2.42 -5.28 -14.87
C PRO A 75 -1.79 -6.18 -13.80
N ALA A 76 -1.37 -5.62 -12.68
CA ALA A 76 -0.76 -6.40 -11.60
C ALA A 76 -1.82 -6.98 -10.66
N LEU A 77 -2.91 -6.26 -10.43
CA LEU A 77 -3.95 -6.66 -9.48
C LEU A 77 -5.14 -7.34 -10.14
N GLY A 78 -5.34 -7.15 -11.45
CA GLY A 78 -6.47 -7.70 -12.15
C GLY A 78 -7.81 -7.10 -11.76
N ALA A 79 -7.81 -5.91 -11.18
CA ALA A 79 -9.01 -5.22 -10.68
C ALA A 79 -9.16 -3.85 -11.33
N ARG A 80 -10.40 -3.39 -11.47
CA ARG A 80 -10.73 -2.08 -12.04
C ARG A 80 -10.88 -0.99 -10.99
N SER A 81 -11.20 -1.37 -9.76
CA SER A 81 -11.50 -0.41 -8.71
C SER A 81 -10.93 -0.84 -7.39
N LEU A 82 -10.76 0.13 -6.50
CA LEU A 82 -10.33 -0.13 -5.14
C LEU A 82 -11.34 -1.01 -4.40
N ALA A 83 -12.64 -0.82 -4.65
CA ALA A 83 -13.69 -1.63 -4.05
C ALA A 83 -13.55 -3.11 -4.42
N GLU A 84 -13.18 -3.43 -5.67
CA GLU A 84 -12.95 -4.81 -6.09
C GLU A 84 -11.79 -5.45 -5.34
N VAL A 85 -10.71 -4.70 -5.12
CA VAL A 85 -9.55 -5.20 -4.38
C VAL A 85 -9.92 -5.51 -2.93
N TYR A 86 -10.66 -4.62 -2.29
CA TYR A 86 -11.10 -4.82 -0.90
C TYR A 86 -12.14 -5.92 -0.75
N ALA A 87 -12.95 -6.17 -1.77
CA ALA A 87 -14.11 -7.06 -1.68
C ALA A 87 -13.76 -8.47 -1.24
N THR A 88 -12.56 -8.96 -1.58
CA THR A 88 -12.10 -10.31 -1.21
C THR A 88 -11.36 -10.35 0.12
N THR A 89 -11.18 -9.20 0.77
CA THR A 89 -10.41 -9.12 2.02
C THR A 89 -11.30 -9.43 3.21
N PRO A 90 -10.94 -10.44 4.02
CA PRO A 90 -11.71 -10.74 5.24
C PRO A 90 -11.76 -9.55 6.18
N GLY A 91 -12.93 -9.31 6.78
CA GLY A 91 -13.12 -8.21 7.73
C GLY A 91 -13.30 -6.84 7.11
N TYR A 92 -13.30 -6.73 5.78
CA TYR A 92 -13.51 -5.46 5.11
C TYR A 92 -14.93 -4.94 5.32
N THR A 93 -15.03 -3.66 5.64
CA THR A 93 -16.28 -2.91 5.65
C THR A 93 -16.09 -1.61 4.85
N PRO A 94 -17.04 -1.22 3.98
CA PRO A 94 -16.92 0.04 3.24
C PRO A 94 -16.81 1.26 4.16
N PRO A 95 -16.16 2.35 3.70
CA PRO A 95 -15.63 2.56 2.37
C PRO A 95 -14.21 2.02 2.20
N PRO A 96 -13.80 1.65 0.96
CA PRO A 96 -12.40 1.35 0.68
C PRO A 96 -11.57 2.64 0.67
N THR A 97 -10.36 2.59 1.22
CA THR A 97 -9.50 3.76 1.39
C THR A 97 -8.11 3.56 0.81
N VAL A 98 -7.43 4.66 0.51
CA VAL A 98 -6.00 4.68 0.16
C VAL A 98 -5.23 5.42 1.25
N PRO A 99 -3.97 5.06 1.50
CA PRO A 99 -3.18 4.02 0.84
C PRO A 99 -3.66 2.63 1.23
N ALA A 100 -3.49 1.67 0.33
CA ALA A 100 -3.79 0.26 0.61
C ALA A 100 -2.60 -0.59 0.20
N LEU A 101 -2.21 -1.52 1.07
CA LEU A 101 -1.14 -2.46 0.80
C LEU A 101 -1.73 -3.82 0.49
N VAL A 102 -1.42 -4.35 -0.68
CA VAL A 102 -1.98 -5.61 -1.19
C VAL A 102 -0.90 -6.67 -1.25
N ASP A 103 -1.22 -7.87 -0.75
CA ASP A 103 -0.39 -9.04 -0.98
C ASP A 103 -0.79 -9.66 -2.32
N THR A 104 0.08 -9.60 -3.32
CA THR A 104 -0.23 -10.07 -4.66
C THR A 104 -0.37 -11.59 -4.74
N THR A 105 0.13 -12.33 -3.76
CA THR A 105 -0.04 -13.79 -3.73
C THR A 105 -1.47 -14.20 -3.38
N THR A 106 -2.20 -13.37 -2.65
CA THR A 106 -3.59 -13.63 -2.26
C THR A 106 -4.59 -12.70 -2.93
N GLY A 107 -4.14 -11.54 -3.41
CA GLY A 107 -4.99 -10.49 -3.94
C GLY A 107 -5.71 -9.69 -2.86
N GLN A 108 -5.42 -9.92 -1.59
CA GLN A 108 -6.11 -9.29 -0.46
C GLN A 108 -5.33 -8.09 0.09
N VAL A 109 -6.08 -7.10 0.59
CA VAL A 109 -5.49 -5.99 1.32
C VAL A 109 -4.99 -6.48 2.67
N VAL A 110 -3.74 -6.17 2.99
CA VAL A 110 -3.12 -6.55 4.27
C VAL A 110 -2.99 -5.36 5.21
N SER A 111 -3.02 -4.14 4.70
CA SER A 111 -3.02 -2.93 5.53
C SER A 111 -3.66 -1.77 4.79
N ASP A 112 -4.44 -0.97 5.51
CA ASP A 112 -4.94 0.34 5.07
C ASP A 112 -4.56 1.45 6.06
N ASP A 113 -3.64 1.15 6.98
CA ASP A 113 -3.16 2.10 7.98
C ASP A 113 -1.81 2.68 7.55
N SER A 114 -1.81 3.97 7.16
CA SER A 114 -0.61 4.64 6.67
C SER A 114 0.48 4.76 7.74
N GLY A 115 0.11 4.93 8.99
CA GLY A 115 1.07 5.01 10.10
C GLY A 115 1.80 3.69 10.31
N ASP A 116 1.08 2.59 10.27
CA ASP A 116 1.66 1.24 10.38
C ASP A 116 2.54 0.92 9.17
N MET A 117 2.12 1.32 7.97
CA MET A 117 2.94 1.16 6.77
C MET A 117 4.26 1.91 6.90
N LEU A 118 4.22 3.17 7.34
CA LEU A 118 5.41 3.98 7.55
C LEU A 118 6.36 3.33 8.54
N PHE A 119 5.84 2.88 9.66
CA PHE A 119 6.64 2.23 10.70
C PHE A 119 7.29 0.95 10.18
N ASP A 120 6.51 0.09 9.54
CA ASP A 120 7.01 -1.21 9.06
C ASP A 120 8.02 -1.06 7.92
N LEU A 121 7.79 -0.16 6.96
CA LEU A 121 8.77 0.12 5.90
C LEU A 121 10.06 0.69 6.46
N SER A 122 9.97 1.47 7.54
CA SER A 122 11.12 2.12 8.17
C SER A 122 11.89 1.18 9.09
N THR A 123 11.29 0.09 9.54
CA THR A 123 11.89 -0.84 10.51
C THR A 123 12.02 -2.26 9.97
N ALA A 124 10.92 -2.99 9.81
CA ALA A 124 10.92 -4.40 9.43
C ALA A 124 11.51 -4.65 8.03
N TRP A 125 11.38 -3.68 7.14
CA TRP A 125 11.86 -3.78 5.76
C TRP A 125 13.34 -3.39 5.59
N TRP A 126 14.12 -3.29 6.66
CA TRP A 126 15.49 -2.77 6.64
C TRP A 126 16.41 -3.50 5.63
N ARG A 127 16.21 -4.80 5.42
CA ARG A 127 17.04 -5.58 4.49
C ARG A 127 16.85 -5.21 3.03
N LEU A 128 15.68 -4.66 2.69
CA LEU A 128 15.36 -4.24 1.33
C LEU A 128 15.69 -2.77 1.08
N GLN A 129 16.00 -2.02 2.15
CA GLN A 129 16.33 -0.60 2.03
C GLN A 129 17.67 -0.42 1.34
N ARG A 130 17.84 0.73 0.67
CA ARG A 130 19.12 1.09 0.07
C ARG A 130 20.21 1.24 1.12
N LYS A 131 21.46 1.02 0.72
CA LYS A 131 22.59 1.27 1.58
C LYS A 131 22.65 2.75 1.94
N GLY A 132 22.79 3.05 3.25
CA GLY A 132 22.81 4.41 3.74
C GLY A 132 21.46 5.08 3.86
N ALA A 133 20.38 4.31 3.81
CA ALA A 133 19.03 4.85 4.00
C ALA A 133 18.91 5.55 5.37
N PRO A 134 18.15 6.67 5.44
CA PRO A 134 17.97 7.37 6.71
C PRO A 134 17.16 6.52 7.70
N ASP A 135 17.39 6.71 8.98
CA ASP A 135 16.55 6.13 10.03
C ASP A 135 15.37 7.08 10.28
N LEU A 136 14.20 6.73 9.76
CA LEU A 136 13.00 7.55 9.89
C LEU A 136 12.31 7.37 11.24
N TYR A 137 12.67 6.33 12.00
CA TYR A 137 12.13 6.08 13.34
C TYR A 137 13.27 5.78 14.31
N PRO A 138 14.09 6.80 14.66
CA PRO A 138 15.17 6.61 15.62
C PRO A 138 14.66 6.07 16.96
N ILE A 139 15.42 5.19 17.57
CA ILE A 139 15.00 4.47 18.78
C ILE A 139 14.65 5.41 19.93
N ASN A 140 15.30 6.56 20.01
CA ASN A 140 15.05 7.56 21.03
C ASN A 140 13.83 8.43 20.79
N ARG A 141 13.10 8.18 19.71
CA ARG A 141 11.87 8.93 19.30
C ARG A 141 10.68 8.03 18.99
N ARG A 142 10.86 6.75 19.21
CA ARG A 142 9.78 5.78 18.98
C ARG A 142 8.78 5.77 20.11
#